data_dcbbd3393fcbd95604f23baf9837f4bb
#
_entry.id   dcbbd3393fcbd95604f23baf9837f4bb
#
_cell.length_a   1.000
_cell.length_b   1.000
_cell.length_c   1.000
_cell.angle_alpha   90.00
_cell.angle_beta   90.00
_cell.angle_gamma   90.00
#
_symmetry.space_group_name_H-M   'P 1'
#
loop_
_entity.id
_entity.type
_entity.pdbx_description
1 polymer ?
#
loop_
_entity_poly.entity_id
_entity_poly.type
_entity_poly.pdbx_seq_one_letter_code
_entity_poly.pdbx_strand_id
1 'polypeptide(L)'
;MKKVRVEDAEGLTLCHDITEMRDGFKGAAFRRGHVITHDDISHMLDIGKQHVYIWEENAGEIHEEDAAKRLAAFMRTEGTHTDGPSEGKMQIFADISGMLRVNVPLLLHINHIPDITISTLPDHYPVKPGMRVASMRIVPLVTQEQNITEAERLANGKNIITLLPYRPLKAGIIITGAEIYSGRIKDMFEPVCRKKLAEYPGEITGVAVCDDDLSMIVASARKMLNDGADFLIFSGGMSVDPDDLTPTAIRELGCDVVSYGVPSQPGNMTLMAYSGSIPVIGVPGAAITMPVTVFDALLPQIYTGKKLTREDLLRLGDGGLCQQCRPCHFPNCTFGKY
;
A
#
# COMPACT_ATOMS: atom_id res chain seq x y z
N MET A 1 -13.78 6.35 36.24
CA MET A 1 -14.97 6.46 35.34
C MET A 1 -16.20 5.89 36.07
N LYS A 2 -17.32 6.61 36.14
CA LYS A 2 -18.54 6.23 36.89
C LYS A 2 -19.72 6.10 35.92
N LYS A 3 -20.44 4.97 35.97
CA LYS A 3 -21.71 4.78 35.25
C LYS A 3 -22.85 5.39 36.07
N VAL A 4 -23.62 6.28 35.45
CA VAL A 4 -24.75 7.01 36.06
C VAL A 4 -25.99 6.85 35.20
N ARG A 5 -27.20 6.82 35.78
CA ARG A 5 -28.43 6.89 35.00
C ARG A 5 -28.54 8.28 34.37
N VAL A 6 -29.11 8.35 33.18
CA VAL A 6 -29.26 9.63 32.46
C VAL A 6 -30.05 10.64 33.29
N GLU A 7 -31.11 10.16 33.96
CA GLU A 7 -31.98 11.02 34.80
C GLU A 7 -31.23 11.64 35.99
N ASP A 8 -30.13 11.01 36.44
CA ASP A 8 -29.31 11.47 37.58
C ASP A 8 -28.04 12.20 37.13
N ALA A 9 -27.88 12.47 35.79
CA ALA A 9 -26.65 12.95 35.22
C ALA A 9 -26.60 14.47 34.97
N GLU A 10 -27.67 15.22 35.35
CA GLU A 10 -27.70 16.69 35.20
C GLU A 10 -26.52 17.35 35.91
N GLY A 11 -25.84 18.26 35.22
CA GLY A 11 -24.67 18.98 35.75
C GLY A 11 -23.35 18.18 35.71
N LEU A 12 -23.40 16.90 35.35
CA LEU A 12 -22.20 16.06 35.21
C LEU A 12 -21.61 16.13 33.82
N THR A 13 -20.30 15.84 33.69
CA THR A 13 -19.57 15.96 32.45
C THR A 13 -19.41 14.59 31.77
N LEU A 14 -19.81 14.50 30.49
CA LEU A 14 -19.64 13.29 29.67
C LEU A 14 -18.16 12.93 29.48
N CYS A 15 -17.84 11.66 29.61
CA CYS A 15 -16.50 11.19 29.42
C CYS A 15 -16.21 10.71 27.97
N HIS A 16 -17.24 10.57 27.14
CA HIS A 16 -17.08 10.11 25.74
C HIS A 16 -18.18 10.70 24.85
N ASP A 17 -17.97 10.60 23.52
CA ASP A 17 -18.97 10.99 22.55
C ASP A 17 -20.18 10.04 22.60
N ILE A 18 -21.38 10.62 22.59
CA ILE A 18 -22.63 9.86 22.43
C ILE A 18 -23.10 9.98 21.00
N THR A 19 -23.09 8.86 20.27
CA THR A 19 -23.52 8.78 18.87
C THR A 19 -25.03 8.64 18.77
N GLU A 20 -25.64 9.43 17.87
CA GLU A 20 -27.02 9.27 17.39
C GLU A 20 -27.02 8.65 16.01
N MET A 21 -27.97 7.75 15.78
CA MET A 21 -28.31 7.20 14.46
C MET A 21 -29.80 7.39 14.23
N ARG A 22 -30.18 8.29 13.32
CA ARG A 22 -31.58 8.58 12.95
C ARG A 22 -31.66 8.94 11.48
N ASP A 23 -32.61 8.34 10.76
CA ASP A 23 -32.98 8.69 9.36
C ASP A 23 -31.81 8.88 8.38
N GLY A 24 -30.82 7.97 8.44
CA GLY A 24 -29.60 8.03 7.60
C GLY A 24 -28.50 8.96 8.15
N PHE A 25 -28.74 9.67 9.24
CA PHE A 25 -27.71 10.42 9.96
C PHE A 25 -27.01 9.50 10.95
N LYS A 26 -25.66 9.54 10.96
CA LYS A 26 -24.82 8.97 11.99
C LYS A 26 -23.77 10.00 12.41
N GLY A 27 -23.83 10.44 13.67
CA GLY A 27 -22.89 11.43 14.18
C GLY A 27 -22.93 11.52 15.71
N ALA A 28 -22.03 12.33 16.30
CA ALA A 28 -22.05 12.61 17.72
C ALA A 28 -23.22 13.58 18.03
N ALA A 29 -24.18 13.11 18.84
CA ALA A 29 -25.22 13.96 19.41
C ALA A 29 -24.63 14.82 20.54
N PHE A 30 -23.79 14.23 21.37
CA PHE A 30 -23.07 14.91 22.44
C PHE A 30 -21.60 14.52 22.38
N ARG A 31 -20.72 15.49 22.64
CA ARG A 31 -19.28 15.25 22.63
C ARG A 31 -18.72 15.07 24.03
N ARG A 32 -17.58 14.41 24.15
CA ARG A 32 -16.77 14.39 25.37
C ARG A 32 -16.60 15.80 25.93
N GLY A 33 -16.73 15.94 27.25
CA GLY A 33 -16.63 17.22 27.92
C GLY A 33 -17.92 18.03 27.93
N HIS A 34 -19.00 17.55 27.29
CA HIS A 34 -20.32 18.19 27.40
C HIS A 34 -20.87 18.06 28.82
N VAL A 35 -21.30 19.19 29.42
CA VAL A 35 -22.00 19.21 30.71
C VAL A 35 -23.47 18.97 30.41
N ILE A 36 -24.00 17.89 30.94
CA ILE A 36 -25.39 17.46 30.71
C ILE A 36 -26.35 18.46 31.32
N THR A 37 -27.26 18.99 30.53
CA THR A 37 -28.33 19.87 30.95
C THR A 37 -29.63 19.11 31.15
N HIS A 38 -30.61 19.74 31.80
CA HIS A 38 -31.95 19.16 31.97
C HIS A 38 -32.58 18.77 30.60
N ASP A 39 -32.44 19.63 29.60
CA ASP A 39 -33.02 19.40 28.25
C ASP A 39 -32.34 18.24 27.53
N ASP A 40 -31.08 17.95 27.81
CA ASP A 40 -30.34 16.84 27.18
C ASP A 40 -30.82 15.46 27.64
N ILE A 41 -31.42 15.38 28.85
CA ILE A 41 -31.89 14.12 29.44
C ILE A 41 -32.94 13.49 28.54
N SER A 42 -33.94 14.27 28.09
CA SER A 42 -35.00 13.79 27.20
C SER A 42 -34.43 13.30 25.86
N HIS A 43 -33.52 14.06 25.26
CA HIS A 43 -32.87 13.69 23.99
C HIS A 43 -32.01 12.41 24.15
N MET A 44 -31.25 12.27 25.23
CA MET A 44 -30.47 11.05 25.51
C MET A 44 -31.37 9.81 25.65
N LEU A 45 -32.51 9.94 26.33
CA LEU A 45 -33.49 8.87 26.47
C LEU A 45 -34.11 8.51 25.09
N ASP A 46 -34.45 9.50 24.27
CA ASP A 46 -35.04 9.33 22.93
C ASP A 46 -34.11 8.58 21.97
N ILE A 47 -32.78 8.79 22.08
CA ILE A 47 -31.77 8.05 21.33
C ILE A 47 -31.35 6.74 22.01
N GLY A 48 -32.12 6.29 23.02
CA GLY A 48 -31.99 4.99 23.67
C GLY A 48 -30.91 4.89 24.74
N LYS A 49 -30.39 6.01 25.26
CA LYS A 49 -29.39 6.01 26.33
C LYS A 49 -30.05 6.06 27.68
N GLN A 50 -29.96 5.00 28.47
CA GLN A 50 -30.43 4.93 29.85
C GLN A 50 -29.35 5.23 30.89
N HIS A 51 -28.08 5.09 30.47
CA HIS A 51 -26.92 5.34 31.30
C HIS A 51 -25.84 6.05 30.49
N VAL A 52 -25.06 6.88 31.20
CA VAL A 52 -23.88 7.56 30.67
C VAL A 52 -22.66 7.26 31.54
N TYR A 53 -21.48 7.40 30.97
CA TYR A 53 -20.24 7.41 31.73
C TYR A 53 -19.80 8.84 31.99
N ILE A 54 -19.50 9.12 33.24
CA ILE A 54 -19.07 10.42 33.73
C ILE A 54 -17.56 10.39 33.95
N TRP A 55 -16.93 11.51 33.63
CA TRP A 55 -15.49 11.67 33.79
C TRP A 55 -15.10 11.63 35.28
N GLU A 56 -14.20 10.74 35.63
CA GLU A 56 -13.44 10.70 36.87
C GLU A 56 -12.00 10.40 36.50
N GLU A 57 -11.08 11.31 36.81
CA GLU A 57 -9.65 11.03 36.64
C GLU A 57 -9.19 10.02 37.69
N ASN A 58 -8.72 8.85 37.25
CA ASN A 58 -8.04 7.89 38.09
C ASN A 58 -6.55 7.90 37.77
N ALA A 59 -5.72 7.94 38.80
CA ALA A 59 -4.27 7.89 38.63
C ALA A 59 -3.85 6.60 37.89
N GLY A 60 -3.04 6.73 36.83
CA GLY A 60 -2.54 5.61 36.05
C GLY A 60 -3.47 5.13 34.93
N GLU A 61 -4.61 5.79 34.69
CA GLU A 61 -5.50 5.55 33.56
C GLU A 61 -5.36 6.66 32.50
N ILE A 62 -5.53 6.28 31.23
CA ILE A 62 -5.56 7.20 30.09
C ILE A 62 -6.85 7.01 29.30
N HIS A 63 -7.46 8.11 28.88
CA HIS A 63 -8.69 8.12 28.09
C HIS A 63 -8.43 7.70 26.63
N GLU A 64 -9.45 7.09 25.98
CA GLU A 64 -9.34 6.54 24.60
C GLU A 64 -8.83 7.55 23.57
N GLU A 65 -9.28 8.81 23.63
CA GLU A 65 -8.83 9.83 22.67
C GLU A 65 -7.36 10.19 22.85
N ASP A 66 -6.90 10.31 24.11
CA ASP A 66 -5.52 10.69 24.40
C ASP A 66 -4.58 9.51 24.14
N ALA A 67 -5.04 8.29 24.42
CA ALA A 67 -4.37 7.06 24.01
C ALA A 67 -4.23 6.98 22.48
N ALA A 68 -5.33 7.21 21.74
CA ALA A 68 -5.33 7.17 20.29
C ALA A 68 -4.39 8.23 19.66
N LYS A 69 -4.35 9.45 20.20
CA LYS A 69 -3.40 10.50 19.77
C LYS A 69 -1.95 10.06 19.97
N ARG A 70 -1.61 9.46 21.10
CA ARG A 70 -0.27 8.96 21.40
C ARG A 70 0.10 7.79 20.48
N LEU A 71 -0.82 6.86 20.24
CA LEU A 71 -0.62 5.79 19.24
C LEU A 71 -0.36 6.36 17.86
N ALA A 72 -1.15 7.36 17.41
CA ALA A 72 -0.97 7.99 16.11
C ALA A 72 0.37 8.73 15.98
N ALA A 73 0.88 9.30 17.07
CA ALA A 73 2.12 10.08 17.06
C ALA A 73 3.34 9.25 16.62
N PHE A 74 3.47 8.00 17.08
CA PHE A 74 4.57 7.13 16.66
C PHE A 74 4.26 6.31 15.38
N MET A 75 3.00 6.29 14.94
CA MET A 75 2.60 5.65 13.67
C MET A 75 2.80 6.57 12.48
N ARG A 76 2.73 7.89 12.67
CA ARG A 76 2.87 8.87 11.59
C ARG A 76 4.26 8.79 10.97
N THR A 77 4.31 8.83 9.64
CA THR A 77 5.54 8.86 8.84
C THR A 77 5.50 10.01 7.83
N GLU A 78 6.64 10.29 7.20
CA GLU A 78 6.72 11.29 6.12
C GLU A 78 5.73 10.95 5.00
N GLY A 79 5.10 11.97 4.41
CA GLY A 79 4.09 11.82 3.36
C GLY A 79 2.74 11.33 3.87
N THR A 80 2.46 11.46 5.18
CA THR A 80 1.17 11.12 5.78
C THR A 80 0.69 12.19 6.76
N HIS A 81 -0.62 12.29 6.93
CA HIS A 81 -1.24 13.07 8.01
C HIS A 81 -2.18 12.21 8.84
N THR A 82 -2.52 12.72 10.02
CA THR A 82 -3.48 12.11 10.95
C THR A 82 -4.81 12.85 10.90
N ASP A 83 -5.91 12.12 11.07
CA ASP A 83 -7.26 12.65 11.24
C ASP A 83 -7.92 12.02 12.47
N GLY A 84 -8.71 12.82 13.18
CA GLY A 84 -9.34 12.46 14.44
C GLY A 84 -8.76 13.22 15.65
N PRO A 85 -9.08 12.82 16.92
CA PRO A 85 -9.89 11.65 17.24
C PRO A 85 -11.38 11.82 16.90
N SER A 86 -12.00 10.75 16.46
CA SER A 86 -13.44 10.65 16.29
C SER A 86 -13.91 9.29 16.81
N GLU A 87 -14.84 9.29 17.74
CA GLU A 87 -15.28 8.09 18.45
C GLU A 87 -14.09 7.26 19.00
N GLY A 88 -13.12 7.93 19.62
CA GLY A 88 -11.91 7.31 20.18
C GLY A 88 -10.92 6.78 19.16
N LYS A 89 -11.09 7.06 17.85
CA LYS A 89 -10.21 6.58 16.77
C LYS A 89 -9.36 7.69 16.20
N MET A 90 -8.10 7.39 15.95
CA MET A 90 -7.24 8.15 15.05
C MET A 90 -7.03 7.39 13.75
N GLN A 91 -6.87 8.09 12.66
CA GLN A 91 -6.63 7.55 11.33
C GLN A 91 -5.39 8.20 10.71
N ILE A 92 -4.72 7.48 9.81
CA ILE A 92 -3.60 8.00 9.05
C ILE A 92 -3.93 7.89 7.56
N PHE A 93 -3.72 8.99 6.84
CA PHE A 93 -3.95 9.10 5.40
C PHE A 93 -2.64 9.39 4.68
N ALA A 94 -2.50 8.86 3.48
CA ALA A 94 -1.39 9.18 2.59
C ALA A 94 -1.60 10.57 1.95
N ASP A 95 -0.54 11.37 1.89
CA ASP A 95 -0.50 12.68 1.21
C ASP A 95 0.11 12.58 -0.19
N ILE A 96 0.85 11.51 -0.44
CA ILE A 96 1.60 11.28 -1.68
C ILE A 96 1.28 9.90 -2.27
N SER A 97 1.55 9.76 -3.56
CA SER A 97 1.57 8.44 -4.21
C SER A 97 2.86 7.71 -3.87
N GLY A 98 2.75 6.42 -3.54
CA GLY A 98 3.89 5.61 -3.14
C GLY A 98 3.52 4.18 -2.80
N MET A 99 4.43 3.48 -2.16
CA MET A 99 4.21 2.13 -1.66
C MET A 99 4.27 2.11 -0.13
N LEU A 100 3.20 1.65 0.49
CA LEU A 100 3.16 1.45 1.94
C LEU A 100 4.01 0.23 2.31
N ARG A 101 4.87 0.39 3.32
CA ARG A 101 5.59 -0.68 3.98
C ARG A 101 5.09 -0.80 5.41
N VAL A 102 4.89 -2.01 5.86
CA VAL A 102 4.43 -2.32 7.21
C VAL A 102 5.42 -3.25 7.90
N ASN A 103 5.89 -2.86 9.08
CA ASN A 103 6.65 -3.74 9.96
C ASN A 103 5.69 -4.67 10.70
N VAL A 104 5.26 -5.74 10.02
CA VAL A 104 4.25 -6.68 10.52
C VAL A 104 4.64 -7.30 11.89
N PRO A 105 5.90 -7.73 12.12
CA PRO A 105 6.27 -8.24 13.45
C PRO A 105 6.11 -7.20 14.56
N LEU A 106 6.50 -5.95 14.33
CA LEU A 106 6.35 -4.87 15.33
C LEU A 106 4.88 -4.52 15.55
N LEU A 107 4.09 -4.43 14.48
CA LEU A 107 2.64 -4.22 14.56
C LEU A 107 1.97 -5.31 15.40
N LEU A 108 2.34 -6.58 15.19
CA LEU A 108 1.83 -7.70 15.96
C LEU A 108 2.21 -7.59 17.45
N HIS A 109 3.47 -7.26 17.76
CA HIS A 109 3.90 -7.07 19.15
C HIS A 109 3.14 -5.97 19.87
N ILE A 110 2.86 -4.86 19.19
CA ILE A 110 2.07 -3.75 19.79
C ILE A 110 0.61 -4.16 19.99
N ASN A 111 0.02 -4.86 19.01
CA ASN A 111 -1.35 -5.38 19.12
C ASN A 111 -1.51 -6.49 20.17
N HIS A 112 -0.42 -7.06 20.70
CA HIS A 112 -0.47 -7.97 21.87
C HIS A 112 -0.65 -7.24 23.20
N ILE A 113 -0.38 -5.93 23.23
CA ILE A 113 -0.60 -5.13 24.44
C ILE A 113 -2.11 -5.03 24.67
N PRO A 114 -2.60 -5.27 25.92
CA PRO A 114 -4.02 -5.20 26.21
C PRO A 114 -4.66 -3.89 25.74
N ASP A 115 -5.90 -3.99 25.27
CA ASP A 115 -6.76 -2.89 24.84
C ASP A 115 -6.37 -2.20 23.53
N ILE A 116 -5.13 -2.27 23.08
CA ILE A 116 -4.65 -1.60 21.86
C ILE A 116 -5.12 -2.35 20.61
N THR A 117 -5.64 -1.61 19.64
CA THR A 117 -5.95 -2.13 18.30
C THR A 117 -5.44 -1.18 17.23
N ILE A 118 -4.54 -1.67 16.39
CA ILE A 118 -3.99 -0.95 15.23
C ILE A 118 -4.21 -1.81 13.99
N SER A 119 -4.84 -1.24 12.98
CA SER A 119 -5.06 -1.87 11.68
C SER A 119 -4.38 -1.07 10.59
N THR A 120 -3.79 -1.75 9.60
CA THR A 120 -3.14 -1.14 8.43
C THR A 120 -3.62 -1.78 7.13
N LEU A 121 -3.38 -1.14 5.99
CA LEU A 121 -3.35 -1.83 4.72
C LEU A 121 -2.20 -2.87 4.72
N PRO A 122 -2.24 -3.90 3.85
CA PRO A 122 -1.15 -4.87 3.73
C PRO A 122 0.20 -4.23 3.42
N ASP A 123 1.29 -4.90 3.77
CA ASP A 123 2.63 -4.52 3.30
C ASP A 123 2.68 -4.55 1.76
N HIS A 124 3.56 -3.74 1.16
CA HIS A 124 3.69 -3.56 -0.30
C HIS A 124 2.43 -3.02 -1.00
N TYR A 125 1.56 -2.34 -0.28
CA TYR A 125 0.34 -1.78 -0.88
C TYR A 125 0.62 -0.46 -1.62
N PRO A 126 0.28 -0.33 -2.92
CA PRO A 126 0.36 0.93 -3.65
C PRO A 126 -0.71 1.89 -3.15
N VAL A 127 -0.30 3.08 -2.75
CA VAL A 127 -1.21 4.10 -2.22
C VAL A 127 -1.22 5.36 -3.08
N LYS A 128 -2.34 6.09 -3.01
CA LYS A 128 -2.54 7.40 -3.64
C LYS A 128 -2.94 8.42 -2.56
N PRO A 129 -2.75 9.72 -2.80
CA PRO A 129 -3.20 10.77 -1.89
C PRO A 129 -4.66 10.60 -1.47
N GLY A 130 -4.94 10.83 -0.20
CA GLY A 130 -6.26 10.67 0.41
C GLY A 130 -6.64 9.25 0.80
N MET A 131 -5.81 8.24 0.51
CA MET A 131 -6.07 6.88 0.97
C MET A 131 -5.77 6.74 2.45
N ARG A 132 -6.70 6.13 3.20
CA ARG A 132 -6.47 5.75 4.59
C ARG A 132 -5.56 4.53 4.64
N VAL A 133 -4.43 4.65 5.35
CA VAL A 133 -3.39 3.61 5.42
C VAL A 133 -3.35 2.90 6.76
N ALA A 134 -3.82 3.55 7.84
CA ALA A 134 -3.90 2.95 9.17
C ALA A 134 -5.05 3.55 9.99
N SER A 135 -5.49 2.81 11.01
CA SER A 135 -6.43 3.26 12.02
C SER A 135 -6.07 2.64 13.35
N MET A 136 -6.15 3.42 14.44
CA MET A 136 -5.79 2.98 15.78
C MET A 136 -6.75 3.52 16.84
N ARG A 137 -6.93 2.73 17.89
CA ARG A 137 -7.69 3.07 19.08
C ARG A 137 -7.35 2.13 20.23
N ILE A 138 -7.85 2.43 21.42
CA ILE A 138 -8.09 1.40 22.45
C ILE A 138 -9.56 0.98 22.42
N VAL A 139 -9.86 -0.24 22.87
CA VAL A 139 -11.24 -0.77 22.85
C VAL A 139 -12.08 -0.20 23.99
N PRO A 140 -11.62 -0.16 25.27
CA PRO A 140 -12.34 0.48 26.36
C PRO A 140 -12.23 2.02 26.28
N LEU A 141 -13.09 2.73 27.01
CA LEU A 141 -13.02 4.19 27.12
C LEU A 141 -11.77 4.68 27.84
N VAL A 142 -11.20 3.85 28.70
CA VAL A 142 -9.94 4.11 29.41
C VAL A 142 -9.11 2.83 29.47
N THR A 143 -7.79 2.97 29.44
CA THR A 143 -6.84 1.87 29.66
C THR A 143 -5.77 2.30 30.64
N GLN A 144 -4.92 1.35 31.05
CA GLN A 144 -3.77 1.66 31.90
C GLN A 144 -2.73 2.45 31.12
N GLU A 145 -2.24 3.56 31.67
CA GLU A 145 -1.19 4.42 31.10
C GLU A 145 0.05 3.60 30.68
N GLN A 146 0.40 2.56 31.47
CA GLN A 146 1.53 1.68 31.17
C GLN A 146 1.39 0.92 29.84
N ASN A 147 0.16 0.63 29.36
CA ASN A 147 -0.05 -0.03 28.07
C ASN A 147 0.42 0.86 26.93
N ILE A 148 0.09 2.16 26.99
CA ILE A 148 0.51 3.13 25.98
C ILE A 148 2.01 3.39 26.05
N THR A 149 2.56 3.53 27.25
CA THR A 149 4.01 3.70 27.48
C THR A 149 4.81 2.50 26.93
N GLU A 150 4.31 1.27 27.10
CA GLU A 150 4.95 0.07 26.53
C GLU A 150 4.88 0.06 25.01
N ALA A 151 3.76 0.47 24.40
CA ALA A 151 3.64 0.62 22.93
C ALA A 151 4.67 1.63 22.38
N GLU A 152 4.80 2.79 23.03
CA GLU A 152 5.79 3.80 22.70
C GLU A 152 7.22 3.26 22.82
N ARG A 153 7.51 2.52 23.90
CA ARG A 153 8.81 1.90 24.12
C ARG A 153 9.17 0.88 23.02
N LEU A 154 8.21 0.06 22.59
CA LEU A 154 8.41 -0.90 21.49
C LEU A 154 8.62 -0.20 20.15
N ALA A 155 7.88 0.88 19.91
CA ALA A 155 7.96 1.67 18.70
C ALA A 155 9.21 2.56 18.63
N ASN A 156 9.88 2.84 19.74
CA ASN A 156 10.98 3.80 19.83
C ASN A 156 12.05 3.59 18.75
N GLY A 157 12.23 4.58 17.89
CA GLY A 157 13.18 4.55 16.76
C GLY A 157 12.84 3.56 15.63
N LYS A 158 11.65 2.96 15.65
CA LYS A 158 11.22 1.99 14.62
C LYS A 158 9.93 2.47 13.96
N ASN A 159 9.93 2.52 12.64
CA ASN A 159 8.70 2.80 11.90
C ASN A 159 7.84 1.54 11.82
N ILE A 160 6.57 1.65 12.24
CA ILE A 160 5.57 0.58 12.05
C ILE A 160 5.07 0.60 10.62
N ILE A 161 4.80 1.80 10.10
CA ILE A 161 4.53 2.03 8.69
C ILE A 161 5.57 2.98 8.11
N THR A 162 5.85 2.84 6.82
CA THR A 162 6.67 3.77 6.04
C THR A 162 6.03 3.94 4.68
N LEU A 163 5.91 5.17 4.22
CA LEU A 163 5.44 5.46 2.88
C LEU A 163 6.65 5.79 1.99
N LEU A 164 6.95 4.90 1.06
CA LEU A 164 8.03 5.06 0.09
C LEU A 164 7.49 5.80 -1.14
N PRO A 165 7.91 7.04 -1.41
CA PRO A 165 7.46 7.79 -2.58
C PRO A 165 7.91 7.14 -3.87
N TYR A 166 7.11 7.27 -4.93
CA TYR A 166 7.55 6.91 -6.28
C TYR A 166 8.50 7.95 -6.84
N ARG A 167 9.57 7.46 -7.50
CA ARG A 167 10.55 8.29 -8.21
C ARG A 167 10.14 8.41 -9.67
N PRO A 168 10.35 9.56 -10.30
CA PRO A 168 10.18 9.68 -11.75
C PRO A 168 11.23 8.81 -12.46
N LEU A 169 10.79 7.91 -13.35
CA LEU A 169 11.67 7.07 -14.14
C LEU A 169 11.54 7.36 -15.64
N LYS A 170 12.67 7.25 -16.35
CA LYS A 170 12.79 7.33 -17.80
C LYS A 170 12.81 5.91 -18.36
N ALA A 171 11.66 5.43 -18.83
CA ALA A 171 11.52 4.08 -19.32
C ALA A 171 11.86 3.94 -20.81
N GLY A 172 12.73 2.99 -21.15
CA GLY A 172 12.94 2.49 -22.52
C GLY A 172 12.20 1.18 -22.72
N ILE A 173 11.49 1.03 -23.83
CA ILE A 173 10.72 -0.17 -24.17
C ILE A 173 11.34 -0.84 -25.40
N ILE A 174 11.66 -2.12 -25.29
CA ILE A 174 12.17 -2.96 -26.39
C ILE A 174 11.15 -4.07 -26.63
N ILE A 175 10.64 -4.15 -27.86
CA ILE A 175 9.66 -5.12 -28.30
C ILE A 175 10.34 -6.01 -29.34
N THR A 176 10.36 -7.32 -29.12
CA THR A 176 10.95 -8.30 -30.04
C THR A 176 9.88 -9.14 -30.70
N GLY A 177 10.17 -9.59 -31.87
CA GLY A 177 9.33 -10.48 -32.68
C GLY A 177 9.39 -10.14 -34.17
N ALA A 178 9.80 -11.08 -35.00
CA ALA A 178 9.92 -10.93 -36.45
C ALA A 178 8.59 -10.51 -37.10
N GLU A 179 7.48 -11.01 -36.58
CA GLU A 179 6.13 -10.72 -37.08
C GLU A 179 5.71 -9.29 -36.78
N ILE A 180 6.13 -8.74 -35.65
CA ILE A 180 5.86 -7.34 -35.27
C ILE A 180 6.81 -6.42 -36.04
N TYR A 181 8.10 -6.77 -36.09
CA TYR A 181 9.11 -5.99 -36.77
C TYR A 181 8.82 -5.85 -38.28
N SER A 182 8.38 -6.94 -38.93
CA SER A 182 7.99 -6.93 -40.35
C SER A 182 6.62 -6.29 -40.61
N GLY A 183 5.89 -5.87 -39.55
CA GLY A 183 4.56 -5.29 -39.70
C GLY A 183 3.43 -6.27 -40.06
N ARG A 184 3.68 -7.59 -39.97
CA ARG A 184 2.65 -8.63 -40.20
C ARG A 184 1.59 -8.63 -39.10
N ILE A 185 2.00 -8.37 -37.86
CA ILE A 185 1.14 -8.27 -36.70
C ILE A 185 1.38 -6.90 -36.06
N LYS A 186 0.30 -6.25 -35.63
CA LYS A 186 0.38 -5.00 -34.92
C LYS A 186 0.83 -5.26 -33.46
N ASP A 187 1.80 -4.47 -32.99
CA ASP A 187 2.17 -4.51 -31.57
C ASP A 187 0.99 -4.13 -30.67
N MET A 188 0.77 -4.95 -29.65
CA MET A 188 -0.25 -4.74 -28.61
C MET A 188 0.36 -4.46 -27.25
N PHE A 189 1.68 -4.62 -27.08
CA PHE A 189 2.35 -4.44 -25.79
C PHE A 189 2.58 -2.96 -25.45
N GLU A 190 3.06 -2.16 -26.41
CA GLU A 190 3.33 -0.74 -26.17
C GLU A 190 2.11 0.01 -25.62
N PRO A 191 0.89 -0.09 -26.19
CA PRO A 191 -0.29 0.58 -25.65
C PRO A 191 -0.61 0.15 -24.22
N VAL A 192 -0.48 -1.15 -23.91
CA VAL A 192 -0.71 -1.69 -22.56
C VAL A 192 0.35 -1.18 -21.60
N CYS A 193 1.62 -1.21 -21.99
CA CYS A 193 2.74 -0.73 -21.19
C CYS A 193 2.59 0.77 -20.87
N ARG A 194 2.30 1.60 -21.89
CA ARG A 194 2.02 3.04 -21.69
C ARG A 194 0.90 3.30 -20.69
N LYS A 195 -0.20 2.56 -20.78
CA LYS A 195 -1.31 2.68 -19.83
C LYS A 195 -0.89 2.35 -18.42
N LYS A 196 -0.10 1.31 -18.21
CA LYS A 196 0.37 0.89 -16.87
C LYS A 196 1.37 1.89 -16.30
N LEU A 197 2.31 2.39 -17.11
CA LEU A 197 3.31 3.36 -16.68
C LEU A 197 2.72 4.75 -16.39
N ALA A 198 1.60 5.13 -17.02
CA ALA A 198 0.91 6.39 -16.77
C ALA A 198 0.37 6.53 -15.32
N GLU A 199 0.30 5.43 -14.57
CA GLU A 199 -0.05 5.45 -13.14
C GLU A 199 1.12 5.89 -12.23
N TYR A 200 2.34 6.03 -12.80
CA TYR A 200 3.57 6.34 -12.09
C TYR A 200 4.23 7.61 -12.65
N PRO A 201 5.03 8.33 -11.85
CA PRO A 201 5.75 9.52 -12.34
C PRO A 201 6.88 9.13 -13.28
N GLY A 202 7.13 9.98 -14.28
CA GLY A 202 8.19 9.77 -15.26
C GLY A 202 7.69 9.78 -16.69
N GLU A 203 8.50 9.28 -17.61
CA GLU A 203 8.22 9.32 -19.05
C GLU A 203 8.76 8.08 -19.77
N ILE A 204 8.23 7.79 -20.95
CA ILE A 204 8.79 6.82 -21.88
C ILE A 204 9.68 7.58 -22.87
N THR A 205 10.99 7.37 -22.77
CA THR A 205 11.99 8.07 -23.57
C THR A 205 12.24 7.44 -24.93
N GLY A 206 11.87 6.16 -25.09
CA GLY A 206 12.05 5.48 -26.37
C GLY A 206 11.29 4.16 -26.44
N VAL A 207 10.91 3.80 -27.65
CA VAL A 207 10.36 2.47 -27.99
C VAL A 207 11.15 1.96 -29.21
N ALA A 208 11.65 0.75 -29.14
CA ALA A 208 12.27 0.06 -30.26
C ALA A 208 11.53 -1.25 -30.54
N VAL A 209 11.18 -1.47 -31.81
CA VAL A 209 10.72 -2.76 -32.28
C VAL A 209 11.89 -3.43 -32.99
N CYS A 210 12.26 -4.62 -32.55
CA CYS A 210 13.40 -5.38 -33.05
C CYS A 210 12.93 -6.68 -33.66
N ASP A 211 13.65 -7.09 -34.70
CA ASP A 211 13.58 -8.47 -35.21
C ASP A 211 14.13 -9.44 -34.15
N ASP A 212 13.93 -10.74 -34.34
CA ASP A 212 14.54 -11.79 -33.51
C ASP A 212 16.05 -11.92 -33.87
N ASP A 213 16.77 -10.80 -33.73
CA ASP A 213 18.20 -10.64 -33.92
C ASP A 213 18.84 -10.11 -32.62
N LEU A 214 19.70 -10.96 -32.04
CA LEU A 214 20.35 -10.68 -30.77
C LEU A 214 21.14 -9.37 -30.80
N SER A 215 21.86 -9.10 -31.89
CA SER A 215 22.70 -7.89 -32.04
C SER A 215 21.86 -6.63 -32.11
N MET A 216 20.72 -6.68 -32.80
CA MET A 216 19.76 -5.58 -32.91
C MET A 216 19.09 -5.27 -31.56
N ILE A 217 18.67 -6.30 -30.83
CA ILE A 217 18.05 -6.16 -29.52
C ILE A 217 19.03 -5.51 -28.52
N VAL A 218 20.27 -6.04 -28.46
CA VAL A 218 21.31 -5.51 -27.55
C VAL A 218 21.71 -4.08 -27.93
N ALA A 219 21.88 -3.79 -29.24
CA ALA A 219 22.23 -2.45 -29.71
C ALA A 219 21.14 -1.41 -29.36
N SER A 220 19.85 -1.77 -29.53
CA SER A 220 18.72 -0.92 -29.21
C SER A 220 18.66 -0.61 -27.71
N ALA A 221 18.86 -1.62 -26.86
CA ALA A 221 18.89 -1.44 -25.41
C ALA A 221 20.07 -0.58 -24.94
N ARG A 222 21.29 -0.81 -25.46
CA ARG A 222 22.47 0.03 -25.18
C ARG A 222 22.25 1.47 -25.58
N LYS A 223 21.63 1.70 -26.73
CA LYS A 223 21.28 3.06 -27.18
C LYS A 223 20.36 3.73 -26.18
N MET A 224 19.30 3.06 -25.72
CA MET A 224 18.38 3.65 -24.72
C MET A 224 19.07 3.97 -23.40
N LEU A 225 19.96 3.09 -22.92
CA LEU A 225 20.75 3.36 -21.71
C LEU A 225 21.66 4.59 -21.89
N ASN A 226 22.32 4.70 -23.04
CA ASN A 226 23.18 5.85 -23.37
C ASN A 226 22.38 7.15 -23.53
N ASP A 227 21.14 7.06 -24.00
CA ASP A 227 20.21 8.18 -24.13
C ASP A 227 19.57 8.56 -22.76
N GLY A 228 19.93 7.87 -21.68
CA GLY A 228 19.56 8.20 -20.32
C GLY A 228 18.32 7.51 -19.81
N ALA A 229 17.91 6.38 -20.40
CA ALA A 229 16.89 5.52 -19.79
C ALA A 229 17.42 4.95 -18.45
N ASP A 230 16.60 5.04 -17.41
CA ASP A 230 16.88 4.53 -16.07
C ASP A 230 15.94 3.38 -15.65
N PHE A 231 15.18 2.88 -16.61
CA PHE A 231 14.37 1.67 -16.53
C PHE A 231 14.21 1.05 -17.93
N LEU A 232 14.55 -0.24 -18.11
CA LEU A 232 14.34 -0.95 -19.36
C LEU A 232 13.26 -2.02 -19.23
N ILE A 233 12.37 -2.07 -20.22
CA ILE A 233 11.26 -3.01 -20.30
C ILE A 233 11.36 -3.74 -21.63
N PHE A 234 11.50 -5.06 -21.57
CA PHE A 234 11.51 -5.94 -22.74
C PHE A 234 10.18 -6.70 -22.82
N SER A 235 9.68 -6.89 -24.03
CA SER A 235 8.53 -7.76 -24.33
C SER A 235 8.72 -8.48 -25.65
N GLY A 236 8.18 -9.70 -25.76
CA GLY A 236 8.45 -10.64 -26.85
C GLY A 236 9.65 -11.52 -26.53
N GLY A 237 9.72 -12.70 -27.15
CA GLY A 237 10.82 -13.63 -26.97
C GLY A 237 11.13 -14.00 -25.52
N MET A 238 10.11 -14.14 -24.66
CA MET A 238 10.25 -14.38 -23.22
C MET A 238 9.88 -15.79 -22.79
N SER A 239 9.59 -16.71 -23.72
CA SER A 239 9.23 -18.08 -23.40
C SER A 239 10.43 -19.02 -23.56
N VAL A 240 10.21 -20.25 -23.94
CA VAL A 240 11.23 -21.32 -24.05
C VAL A 240 11.53 -21.77 -25.47
N ASP A 241 10.98 -21.06 -26.45
CA ASP A 241 11.21 -21.38 -27.85
C ASP A 241 12.64 -21.02 -28.24
N PRO A 242 13.23 -21.72 -29.23
CA PRO A 242 14.60 -21.46 -29.69
C PRO A 242 14.84 -20.03 -30.19
N ASP A 243 13.79 -19.39 -30.71
CA ASP A 243 13.82 -18.02 -31.22
C ASP A 243 13.57 -16.95 -30.14
N ASP A 244 13.32 -17.36 -28.91
CA ASP A 244 13.11 -16.46 -27.77
C ASP A 244 14.45 -15.90 -27.24
N LEU A 245 14.92 -14.83 -27.86
CA LEU A 245 16.25 -14.27 -27.63
C LEU A 245 16.32 -13.22 -26.50
N THR A 246 15.19 -12.76 -26.00
CA THR A 246 15.15 -11.64 -25.00
C THR A 246 15.93 -11.97 -23.73
N PRO A 247 15.80 -13.15 -23.07
CA PRO A 247 16.60 -13.47 -21.89
C PRO A 247 18.12 -13.52 -22.19
N THR A 248 18.49 -13.94 -23.42
CA THR A 248 19.88 -13.95 -23.87
C THR A 248 20.39 -12.53 -24.09
N ALA A 249 19.61 -11.68 -24.74
CA ALA A 249 19.95 -10.26 -24.96
C ALA A 249 20.18 -9.51 -23.66
N ILE A 250 19.34 -9.73 -22.63
CA ILE A 250 19.51 -9.13 -21.30
C ILE A 250 20.84 -9.56 -20.65
N ARG A 251 21.25 -10.83 -20.81
CA ARG A 251 22.57 -11.30 -20.34
C ARG A 251 23.72 -10.68 -21.13
N GLU A 252 23.62 -10.63 -22.47
CA GLU A 252 24.62 -10.01 -23.33
C GLU A 252 24.80 -8.49 -23.14
N LEU A 253 23.78 -7.82 -22.56
CA LEU A 253 23.89 -6.46 -22.07
C LEU A 253 24.81 -6.33 -20.87
N GLY A 254 25.22 -7.44 -20.23
CA GLY A 254 25.98 -7.46 -19.00
C GLY A 254 25.10 -7.23 -17.76
N CYS A 255 23.81 -7.51 -17.84
CA CYS A 255 22.91 -7.34 -16.70
C CYS A 255 23.06 -8.47 -15.67
N ASP A 256 23.03 -8.10 -14.40
CA ASP A 256 22.92 -9.04 -13.28
C ASP A 256 21.49 -9.58 -13.20
N VAL A 257 21.26 -10.82 -13.60
CA VAL A 257 19.94 -11.46 -13.55
C VAL A 257 19.61 -11.87 -12.12
N VAL A 258 18.59 -11.25 -11.53
CA VAL A 258 18.09 -11.58 -10.19
C VAL A 258 17.28 -12.87 -10.21
N SER A 259 16.36 -12.99 -11.18
CA SER A 259 15.57 -14.19 -11.41
C SER A 259 15.01 -14.18 -12.84
N TYR A 260 14.99 -15.37 -13.44
CA TYR A 260 14.14 -15.66 -14.59
C TYR A 260 13.11 -16.68 -14.15
N GLY A 261 11.88 -16.25 -14.11
CA GLY A 261 10.78 -16.92 -13.42
C GLY A 261 10.50 -16.31 -12.02
N VAL A 262 9.22 -16.05 -11.78
CA VAL A 262 8.68 -15.53 -10.52
C VAL A 262 7.48 -16.41 -10.14
N PRO A 263 7.36 -16.89 -8.89
CA PRO A 263 6.29 -17.81 -8.47
C PRO A 263 4.95 -17.07 -8.31
N SER A 264 4.48 -16.43 -9.37
CA SER A 264 3.23 -15.68 -9.36
C SER A 264 2.58 -15.76 -10.75
N GLN A 265 1.26 -15.86 -10.80
CA GLN A 265 0.47 -16.04 -12.02
C GLN A 265 -0.75 -15.11 -12.05
N PRO A 266 -1.00 -14.45 -13.22
CA PRO A 266 -0.30 -14.61 -14.51
C PRO A 266 1.02 -13.83 -14.57
N GLY A 267 1.94 -14.30 -15.43
CA GLY A 267 3.21 -13.63 -15.69
C GLY A 267 4.44 -14.30 -15.08
N ASN A 268 4.38 -15.59 -14.77
CA ASN A 268 5.47 -16.34 -14.13
C ASN A 268 6.81 -16.35 -14.91
N MET A 269 6.80 -16.16 -16.22
CA MET A 269 8.00 -16.08 -17.06
C MET A 269 8.69 -14.71 -17.00
N THR A 270 8.30 -13.84 -16.06
CA THR A 270 8.96 -12.54 -15.85
C THR A 270 10.44 -12.74 -15.51
N LEU A 271 11.31 -11.96 -16.16
CA LEU A 271 12.72 -11.86 -15.85
C LEU A 271 12.99 -10.52 -15.16
N MET A 272 13.68 -10.53 -14.04
CA MET A 272 14.15 -9.32 -13.35
C MET A 272 15.67 -9.31 -13.34
N ALA A 273 16.27 -8.20 -13.78
CA ALA A 273 17.72 -8.01 -13.85
C ALA A 273 18.06 -6.54 -13.54
N TYR A 274 19.35 -6.27 -13.45
CA TYR A 274 19.89 -4.91 -13.30
C TYR A 274 21.10 -4.67 -14.20
N SER A 275 21.12 -3.54 -14.91
CA SER A 275 22.33 -2.98 -15.52
C SER A 275 22.93 -1.97 -14.55
N GLY A 276 23.89 -2.38 -13.72
CA GLY A 276 24.34 -1.60 -12.57
C GLY A 276 23.21 -1.39 -11.55
N SER A 277 22.70 -0.17 -11.46
CA SER A 277 21.54 0.18 -10.61
C SER A 277 20.22 0.30 -11.39
N ILE A 278 20.26 0.25 -12.72
CA ILE A 278 19.11 0.41 -13.61
C ILE A 278 18.31 -0.89 -13.64
N PRO A 279 17.02 -0.89 -13.25
CA PRO A 279 16.18 -2.06 -13.36
C PRO A 279 15.91 -2.42 -14.82
N VAL A 280 15.94 -3.72 -15.10
CA VAL A 280 15.65 -4.31 -16.40
C VAL A 280 14.65 -5.44 -16.20
N ILE A 281 13.50 -5.36 -16.86
CA ILE A 281 12.44 -6.35 -16.73
C ILE A 281 12.09 -6.94 -18.08
N GLY A 282 12.04 -8.27 -18.17
CA GLY A 282 11.46 -9.01 -19.28
C GLY A 282 10.01 -9.38 -18.93
N VAL A 283 9.06 -8.89 -19.72
CA VAL A 283 7.62 -9.02 -19.45
C VAL A 283 7.02 -10.05 -20.42
N PRO A 284 6.42 -11.14 -19.91
CA PRO A 284 5.80 -12.15 -20.76
C PRO A 284 4.52 -11.66 -21.41
N GLY A 285 4.14 -12.26 -22.54
CA GLY A 285 2.98 -11.91 -23.35
C GLY A 285 1.63 -11.91 -22.59
N ALA A 286 1.55 -12.57 -21.44
CA ALA A 286 0.37 -12.50 -20.56
C ALA A 286 -0.01 -11.06 -20.20
N ALA A 287 0.94 -10.12 -20.17
CA ALA A 287 0.68 -8.71 -19.87
C ALA A 287 -0.20 -8.02 -20.93
N ILE A 288 -0.28 -8.56 -22.14
CA ILE A 288 -1.13 -8.04 -23.23
C ILE A 288 -2.60 -8.37 -22.99
N THR A 289 -2.88 -9.58 -22.50
CA THR A 289 -4.25 -10.13 -22.42
C THR A 289 -4.86 -10.08 -21.05
N MET A 290 -4.01 -10.02 -20.01
CA MET A 290 -4.46 -10.00 -18.62
C MET A 290 -4.46 -8.58 -18.04
N PRO A 291 -5.50 -8.18 -17.30
CA PRO A 291 -5.59 -6.84 -16.73
C PRO A 291 -4.47 -6.60 -15.70
N VAL A 292 -4.01 -7.65 -15.01
CA VAL A 292 -2.95 -7.61 -14.02
C VAL A 292 -2.04 -8.84 -14.14
N THR A 293 -0.73 -8.64 -13.97
CA THR A 293 0.30 -9.68 -14.00
C THR A 293 1.39 -9.39 -12.96
N VAL A 294 2.42 -10.23 -12.90
CA VAL A 294 3.63 -9.97 -12.11
C VAL A 294 4.22 -8.59 -12.41
N PHE A 295 4.15 -8.11 -13.65
CA PHE A 295 4.61 -6.77 -14.02
C PHE A 295 3.95 -5.69 -13.16
N ASP A 296 2.62 -5.74 -12.98
CA ASP A 296 1.88 -4.79 -12.16
C ASP A 296 2.25 -4.87 -10.67
N ALA A 297 2.56 -6.06 -10.17
CA ALA A 297 2.99 -6.26 -8.78
C ALA A 297 4.41 -5.73 -8.53
N LEU A 298 5.30 -5.73 -9.55
CA LEU A 298 6.67 -5.26 -9.43
C LEU A 298 6.82 -3.75 -9.66
N LEU A 299 5.96 -3.12 -10.49
CA LEU A 299 6.05 -1.69 -10.79
C LEU A 299 6.11 -0.81 -9.54
N PRO A 300 5.23 -0.96 -8.52
CA PRO A 300 5.31 -0.15 -7.30
C PRO A 300 6.68 -0.25 -6.62
N GLN A 301 7.27 -1.44 -6.58
CA GLN A 301 8.58 -1.67 -5.96
C GLN A 301 9.72 -1.03 -6.78
N ILE A 302 9.70 -1.19 -8.11
CA ILE A 302 10.68 -0.58 -9.02
C ILE A 302 10.66 0.94 -8.88
N TYR A 303 9.47 1.55 -8.87
CA TYR A 303 9.32 3.00 -8.77
C TYR A 303 9.72 3.58 -7.39
N THR A 304 9.80 2.78 -6.32
CA THR A 304 10.40 3.25 -5.07
C THR A 304 11.92 3.33 -5.13
N GLY A 305 12.54 2.76 -6.16
CA GLY A 305 14.00 2.65 -6.30
C GLY A 305 14.63 1.59 -5.39
N LYS A 306 13.83 0.73 -4.78
CA LYS A 306 14.34 -0.44 -4.05
C LYS A 306 14.95 -1.42 -5.05
N LYS A 307 16.21 -1.82 -4.85
CA LYS A 307 16.78 -2.94 -5.60
C LYS A 307 16.14 -4.24 -5.11
N LEU A 308 15.42 -4.91 -6.01
CA LEU A 308 14.76 -6.18 -5.73
C LEU A 308 15.79 -7.30 -5.64
N THR A 309 15.66 -8.13 -4.63
CA THR A 309 16.45 -9.34 -4.45
C THR A 309 15.67 -10.57 -4.94
N ARG A 310 16.35 -11.70 -5.09
CA ARG A 310 15.69 -12.97 -5.40
C ARG A 310 14.64 -13.32 -4.34
N GLU A 311 14.94 -13.06 -3.06
CA GLU A 311 14.02 -13.30 -1.95
C GLU A 311 12.72 -12.47 -2.07
N ASP A 312 12.84 -11.19 -2.47
CA ASP A 312 11.66 -10.34 -2.69
C ASP A 312 10.75 -10.92 -3.79
N LEU A 313 11.34 -11.48 -4.85
CA LEU A 313 10.57 -12.10 -5.95
C LEU A 313 9.95 -13.43 -5.54
N LEU A 314 10.65 -14.24 -4.74
CA LEU A 314 10.14 -15.53 -4.27
C LEU A 314 8.97 -15.39 -3.28
N ARG A 315 8.97 -14.33 -2.49
CA ARG A 315 7.85 -14.01 -1.57
C ARG A 315 6.53 -13.75 -2.29
N LEU A 316 6.57 -13.35 -3.56
CA LEU A 316 5.36 -13.24 -4.38
C LEU A 316 4.63 -14.57 -4.60
N GLY A 317 5.20 -15.70 -4.18
CA GLY A 317 4.52 -17.00 -4.20
C GLY A 317 3.33 -17.05 -3.24
N ASP A 318 3.41 -16.39 -2.09
CA ASP A 318 2.26 -16.18 -1.22
C ASP A 318 1.46 -14.96 -1.73
N GLY A 319 0.17 -15.14 -1.97
CA GLY A 319 -0.68 -14.11 -2.62
C GLY A 319 -0.43 -13.92 -4.12
N GLY A 320 0.43 -14.73 -4.76
CA GLY A 320 0.81 -14.60 -6.17
C GLY A 320 -0.16 -15.26 -7.17
N LEU A 321 -1.28 -15.83 -6.72
CA LEU A 321 -2.25 -16.44 -7.63
C LEU A 321 -3.45 -15.51 -7.85
N CYS A 322 -3.50 -14.86 -9.02
CA CYS A 322 -4.61 -13.99 -9.39
C CYS A 322 -5.87 -14.81 -9.71
N GLN A 323 -7.01 -14.43 -9.12
CA GLN A 323 -8.30 -15.09 -9.33
C GLN A 323 -9.01 -14.64 -10.63
N GLN A 324 -8.43 -13.74 -11.41
CA GLN A 324 -8.95 -13.23 -12.69
C GLN A 324 -10.38 -12.66 -12.56
N CYS A 325 -10.63 -11.90 -11.49
CA CYS A 325 -11.91 -11.28 -11.20
C CYS A 325 -12.41 -10.38 -12.34
N ARG A 326 -13.72 -10.34 -12.55
CA ARG A 326 -14.36 -9.45 -13.53
C ARG A 326 -15.43 -8.61 -12.83
N PRO A 327 -15.21 -7.28 -12.67
CA PRO A 327 -14.01 -6.49 -13.04
C PRO A 327 -12.79 -6.82 -12.18
N CYS A 328 -11.59 -6.45 -12.68
CA CYS A 328 -10.36 -6.58 -11.91
C CYS A 328 -10.37 -5.62 -10.71
N HIS A 329 -10.02 -6.13 -9.53
CA HIS A 329 -10.00 -5.34 -8.28
C HIS A 329 -8.59 -4.88 -7.88
N PHE A 330 -7.56 -5.23 -8.64
CA PHE A 330 -6.20 -4.77 -8.32
C PHE A 330 -6.13 -3.23 -8.27
N PRO A 331 -5.48 -2.64 -7.25
CA PRO A 331 -4.72 -3.26 -6.17
C PRO A 331 -5.55 -3.69 -4.94
N ASN A 332 -6.89 -3.56 -4.92
CA ASN A 332 -7.76 -3.90 -3.79
C ASN A 332 -8.03 -5.41 -3.70
N CYS A 333 -6.98 -6.23 -3.76
CA CYS A 333 -7.01 -7.69 -3.66
C CYS A 333 -5.69 -8.19 -3.06
N THR A 334 -5.56 -9.48 -2.85
CA THR A 334 -4.35 -10.09 -2.27
C THR A 334 -3.19 -10.22 -3.27
N PHE A 335 -3.46 -10.16 -4.58
CA PHE A 335 -2.43 -10.39 -5.61
C PHE A 335 -1.24 -9.44 -5.48
N GLY A 336 -0.04 -10.03 -5.39
CA GLY A 336 1.23 -9.31 -5.31
C GLY A 336 1.51 -8.62 -3.97
N LYS A 337 0.83 -9.02 -2.89
CA LYS A 337 1.00 -8.49 -1.53
C LYS A 337 1.33 -9.65 -0.57
N TYR A 338 2.31 -9.42 0.31
CA TYR A 338 2.84 -10.43 1.24
C TYR A 338 3.39 -9.79 2.52
#